data_472e3399b126327d5bd08ee14d68fa94
#
_entry.id   472e3399b126327d5bd08ee14d68fa94
#
_cell.length_a   1.000
_cell.length_b   1.000
_cell.length_c   1.000
_cell.angle_alpha   90.00
_cell.angle_beta   90.00
_cell.angle_gamma   90.00
#
_symmetry.space_group_name_H-M   'P 1'
#
loop_
_entity.id
_entity.type
_entity.pdbx_description
1 polymer ?
#
loop_
_entity_poly.entity_id
_entity_poly.type
_entity_poly.pdbx_seq_one_letter_code
_entity_poly.pdbx_strand_id
1 'polypeptide(L)'
;MNAMLQQQHSAPAQAETERQNVVSTQPASQDETARIAVVVRPKPRLSTRNIPSLDGLRAISIIFVIASHAHWALTGTLSRSAWRNWHYYGVLGVTVFFVISGYLITNLLLKELDTTGSIRLKHFYIRRAFRIFPAFYVYLAFIGVLWSMGLVQQTLGSYVAAFTYTWNYYPYAAGWTLGHVWSLCIEEQFYLCWPLLLLWAGKVRGLRIAICIILVAPFIRVVTYEFAPVMRGHLGMMLHTRIDTLLFGCALAVLSQDPSFVAKLRRLCHPLFLGGLLVFVLLVSPVLSARFGGSYDAPIGFTLLGASISILLFYCIQWPESPVGRVLNLWPVRHLGVISYSVYLWQQIFDGSQPLIHTRYLGLTLLLILLTAEASYWVIERPALRLRRRLDQRSDRLTMRMNLAVR
;
A
#
# COMPACT_ATOMS: atom_id res chain seq x y z
N MET A 1 -77.83 -5.37 8.72
CA MET A 1 -78.53 -6.63 8.60
C MET A 1 -77.60 -7.72 9.08
N ASN A 2 -77.86 -8.14 10.30
CA ASN A 2 -77.58 -9.43 10.96
C ASN A 2 -76.16 -9.96 10.97
N ALA A 3 -75.57 -9.98 12.07
CA ALA A 3 -75.87 -10.69 13.35
C ALA A 3 -75.00 -11.99 13.45
N MET A 4 -74.13 -11.99 14.48
CA MET A 4 -74.19 -12.95 15.61
C MET A 4 -73.79 -14.39 15.24
N LEU A 5 -73.02 -15.10 16.02
CA LEU A 5 -72.86 -15.41 17.44
C LEU A 5 -71.57 -16.27 17.60
N GLN A 6 -70.73 -16.01 18.62
CA GLN A 6 -70.56 -16.84 19.87
C GLN A 6 -70.10 -18.29 19.64
N GLN A 7 -69.20 -18.84 20.34
CA GLN A 7 -68.89 -19.00 21.80
C GLN A 7 -67.58 -19.79 21.94
N GLN A 8 -66.63 -19.36 22.80
CA GLN A 8 -66.37 -19.86 24.16
C GLN A 8 -65.91 -21.28 24.32
N HIS A 9 -64.80 -21.43 24.97
CA HIS A 9 -64.41 -22.21 26.16
C HIS A 9 -62.94 -22.62 26.02
N SER A 10 -62.07 -22.66 26.95
CA SER A 10 -61.95 -22.36 28.39
C SER A 10 -60.52 -22.71 28.78
N ALA A 11 -59.93 -21.95 29.64
CA ALA A 11 -58.73 -22.33 30.38
C ALA A 11 -59.06 -23.42 31.44
N PRO A 12 -58.07 -24.10 32.00
CA PRO A 12 -57.70 -23.69 33.36
C PRO A 12 -56.20 -23.74 33.68
N ALA A 13 -55.92 -22.97 34.71
CA ALA A 13 -54.71 -22.90 35.48
C ALA A 13 -54.49 -24.13 36.38
N GLN A 14 -53.29 -24.26 36.88
CA GLN A 14 -52.87 -24.77 38.22
C GLN A 14 -51.41 -25.21 38.10
N ALA A 15 -50.48 -25.09 38.96
CA ALA A 15 -50.35 -24.54 40.29
C ALA A 15 -48.91 -24.79 40.73
N GLU A 16 -48.35 -23.86 41.47
CA GLU A 16 -47.30 -23.95 42.45
C GLU A 16 -46.71 -25.31 42.80
N THR A 17 -45.38 -25.38 42.87
CA THR A 17 -44.75 -26.04 44.03
C THR A 17 -43.38 -25.40 44.30
N GLU A 18 -43.33 -24.55 45.32
CA GLU A 18 -42.13 -24.24 46.08
C GLU A 18 -41.55 -25.51 46.68
N ARG A 19 -40.25 -25.70 46.53
CA ARG A 19 -39.46 -26.47 47.49
C ARG A 19 -38.23 -25.66 47.89
N GLN A 20 -38.33 -25.12 49.09
CA GLN A 20 -37.21 -24.75 49.92
C GLN A 20 -36.25 -25.93 50.07
N ASN A 21 -34.98 -25.72 49.86
CA ASN A 21 -33.93 -26.59 50.36
C ASN A 21 -32.94 -25.77 51.20
N VAL A 22 -32.93 -26.20 52.42
CA VAL A 22 -32.17 -25.84 53.60
C VAL A 22 -30.67 -25.76 53.30
N VAL A 23 -30.08 -24.64 53.67
CA VAL A 23 -28.63 -24.41 53.77
C VAL A 23 -28.08 -25.25 54.92
N SER A 24 -27.22 -26.20 54.65
CA SER A 24 -26.30 -26.79 55.60
C SER A 24 -24.92 -26.16 55.42
N THR A 25 -24.55 -25.36 56.39
CA THR A 25 -23.18 -24.83 56.54
C THR A 25 -22.26 -25.95 57.04
N GLN A 26 -21.29 -26.34 56.23
CA GLN A 26 -20.06 -26.96 56.73
C GLN A 26 -18.86 -26.04 56.39
N PRO A 27 -17.88 -25.91 57.31
CA PRO A 27 -16.73 -25.04 57.11
C PRO A 27 -15.76 -25.70 56.13
N ALA A 28 -15.49 -25.03 55.05
CA ALA A 28 -14.48 -25.42 54.06
C ALA A 28 -13.06 -25.28 54.66
N SER A 29 -12.32 -26.33 54.60
CA SER A 29 -10.90 -26.43 54.92
C SER A 29 -10.07 -25.45 54.07
N GLN A 30 -9.21 -24.70 54.74
CA GLN A 30 -8.13 -23.90 54.14
C GLN A 30 -7.12 -24.85 53.48
N ASP A 31 -7.28 -25.13 52.20
CA ASP A 31 -6.18 -25.49 51.30
C ASP A 31 -6.66 -25.65 49.83
N GLU A 32 -7.15 -24.57 49.28
CA GLU A 32 -7.34 -24.47 47.86
C GLU A 32 -6.69 -23.19 47.33
N THR A 33 -5.31 -23.21 47.34
CA THR A 33 -4.53 -22.31 46.54
C THR A 33 -4.99 -22.50 45.12
N ALA A 34 -5.93 -21.65 44.71
CA ALA A 34 -6.46 -21.58 43.35
C ALA A 34 -5.27 -21.44 42.39
N ARG A 35 -4.88 -22.53 41.79
CA ARG A 35 -4.05 -22.54 40.59
C ARG A 35 -4.84 -21.77 39.52
N ILE A 36 -4.64 -20.45 39.47
CA ILE A 36 -5.03 -19.64 38.32
C ILE A 36 -4.24 -20.21 37.14
N ALA A 37 -4.83 -21.17 36.45
CA ALA A 37 -4.39 -21.58 35.18
C ALA A 37 -4.53 -20.33 34.28
N VAL A 38 -3.40 -19.60 34.11
CA VAL A 38 -3.28 -18.58 33.09
C VAL A 38 -3.47 -19.34 31.78
N VAL A 39 -4.73 -19.36 31.31
CA VAL A 39 -5.06 -19.79 29.97
C VAL A 39 -4.38 -18.77 29.06
N VAL A 40 -3.13 -19.06 28.70
CA VAL A 40 -2.43 -18.34 27.65
C VAL A 40 -3.23 -18.61 26.37
N ARG A 41 -4.23 -17.74 26.13
CA ARG A 41 -4.93 -17.73 24.84
C ARG A 41 -3.86 -17.67 23.78
N PRO A 42 -3.80 -18.62 22.83
CA PRO A 42 -2.84 -18.55 21.74
C PRO A 42 -3.04 -17.19 21.09
N LYS A 43 -1.96 -16.36 21.08
CA LYS A 43 -1.97 -15.03 20.44
C LYS A 43 -2.57 -15.22 19.05
N PRO A 44 -3.63 -14.49 18.69
CA PRO A 44 -4.23 -14.62 17.38
C PRO A 44 -3.11 -14.39 16.36
N ARG A 45 -2.83 -15.41 15.54
CA ARG A 45 -1.90 -15.25 14.42
C ARG A 45 -2.39 -14.02 13.66
N LEU A 46 -1.52 -13.03 13.48
CA LEU A 46 -1.78 -11.88 12.63
C LEU A 46 -2.09 -12.44 11.24
N SER A 47 -3.33 -12.80 11.03
CA SER A 47 -3.85 -13.15 9.72
C SER A 47 -3.67 -11.88 8.90
N THR A 48 -2.77 -11.94 7.94
CA THR A 48 -2.75 -11.01 6.81
C THR A 48 -4.01 -11.32 5.99
N ARG A 49 -5.16 -11.00 6.57
CA ARG A 49 -6.42 -11.06 5.85
C ARG A 49 -6.25 -10.09 4.70
N ASN A 50 -6.19 -10.60 3.47
CA ASN A 50 -6.12 -9.76 2.28
C ASN A 50 -7.22 -8.71 2.41
N ILE A 51 -6.81 -7.45 2.45
CA ILE A 51 -7.78 -6.35 2.47
C ILE A 51 -8.39 -6.34 1.08
N PRO A 52 -9.72 -6.47 0.96
CA PRO A 52 -10.37 -6.49 -0.35
C PRO A 52 -9.96 -5.31 -1.21
N SER A 53 -9.95 -5.48 -2.51
CA SER A 53 -9.71 -4.47 -3.54
C SER A 53 -8.29 -3.87 -3.63
N LEU A 54 -7.39 -4.09 -2.64
CA LEU A 54 -6.05 -3.48 -2.69
C LEU A 54 -5.18 -4.03 -3.81
N ASP A 55 -5.22 -5.35 -4.05
CA ASP A 55 -4.48 -5.94 -5.17
C ASP A 55 -5.05 -5.44 -6.51
N GLY A 56 -6.37 -5.26 -6.61
CA GLY A 56 -6.99 -4.66 -7.79
C GLY A 56 -6.57 -3.20 -8.03
N LEU A 57 -6.47 -2.40 -6.98
CA LEU A 57 -5.95 -1.03 -7.10
C LEU A 57 -4.49 -0.99 -7.53
N ARG A 58 -3.66 -1.94 -7.07
CA ARG A 58 -2.29 -2.11 -7.55
C ARG A 58 -2.24 -2.49 -9.04
N ALA A 59 -3.19 -3.31 -9.50
CA ALA A 59 -3.31 -3.62 -10.91
C ALA A 59 -3.63 -2.38 -11.75
N ILE A 60 -4.58 -1.55 -11.32
CA ILE A 60 -4.87 -0.28 -11.99
C ILE A 60 -3.63 0.63 -12.01
N SER A 61 -2.92 0.72 -10.88
CA SER A 61 -1.71 1.52 -10.75
C SER A 61 -0.65 1.12 -11.77
N ILE A 62 -0.37 -0.19 -11.89
CA ILE A 62 0.65 -0.66 -12.82
C ILE A 62 0.21 -0.51 -14.27
N ILE A 63 -1.08 -0.63 -14.58
CA ILE A 63 -1.63 -0.35 -15.91
C ILE A 63 -1.37 1.11 -16.30
N PHE A 64 -1.61 2.07 -15.41
CA PHE A 64 -1.31 3.48 -15.67
C PHE A 64 0.19 3.72 -15.90
N VAL A 65 1.07 3.06 -15.13
CA VAL A 65 2.53 3.17 -15.32
C VAL A 65 2.94 2.64 -16.70
N ILE A 66 2.51 1.42 -17.06
CA ILE A 66 2.82 0.83 -18.37
C ILE A 66 2.27 1.72 -19.49
N ALA A 67 0.99 2.13 -19.40
CA ALA A 67 0.37 2.96 -20.42
C ALA A 67 1.11 4.28 -20.64
N SER A 68 1.65 4.88 -19.58
CA SER A 68 2.42 6.13 -19.69
C SER A 68 3.75 5.95 -20.44
N HIS A 69 4.35 4.79 -20.37
CA HIS A 69 5.59 4.44 -21.07
C HIS A 69 5.32 3.89 -22.47
N ALA A 70 4.31 3.02 -22.65
CA ALA A 70 3.93 2.37 -23.91
C ALA A 70 3.60 3.38 -25.02
N HIS A 71 3.23 4.59 -24.62
CA HIS A 71 2.97 5.65 -25.58
C HIS A 71 4.18 5.97 -26.48
N TRP A 72 5.40 5.86 -25.97
CA TRP A 72 6.62 6.02 -26.78
C TRP A 72 6.72 4.98 -27.91
N ALA A 73 6.27 3.75 -27.66
CA ALA A 73 6.27 2.67 -28.64
C ALA A 73 5.26 2.92 -29.77
N LEU A 74 4.15 3.61 -29.48
CA LEU A 74 3.06 3.80 -30.42
C LEU A 74 3.22 5.01 -31.36
N THR A 75 3.88 6.08 -30.90
CA THR A 75 3.80 7.37 -31.62
C THR A 75 5.13 7.90 -32.12
N GLY A 76 6.27 7.38 -31.64
CA GLY A 76 7.62 7.81 -32.05
C GLY A 76 7.90 9.31 -31.89
N THR A 77 6.88 10.16 -32.03
CA THR A 77 6.96 11.62 -31.94
C THR A 77 5.68 12.19 -31.37
N LEU A 78 5.66 12.55 -30.09
CA LEU A 78 4.56 13.32 -29.52
C LEU A 78 4.88 14.79 -29.44
N SER A 79 3.83 15.59 -29.63
CA SER A 79 3.88 16.98 -29.21
C SER A 79 4.18 17.06 -27.71
N ARG A 80 4.90 18.10 -27.26
CA ARG A 80 5.26 18.29 -25.83
C ARG A 80 4.04 18.27 -24.90
N SER A 81 2.87 18.68 -25.38
CA SER A 81 1.60 18.69 -24.63
C SER A 81 1.03 17.28 -24.46
N ALA A 82 1.02 16.48 -25.51
CA ALA A 82 0.54 15.10 -25.46
C ALA A 82 1.46 14.24 -24.56
N TRP A 83 2.79 14.41 -24.63
CA TRP A 83 3.71 13.74 -23.72
C TRP A 83 3.43 14.06 -22.25
N ARG A 84 3.21 15.33 -21.90
CA ARG A 84 2.88 15.71 -20.51
C ARG A 84 1.60 15.08 -20.01
N ASN A 85 0.56 14.97 -20.84
CA ASN A 85 -0.69 14.34 -20.48
C ASN A 85 -0.51 12.84 -20.16
N TRP A 86 0.25 12.13 -20.98
CA TRP A 86 0.50 10.70 -20.75
C TRP A 86 1.44 10.44 -19.58
N HIS A 87 2.47 11.24 -19.40
CA HIS A 87 3.37 11.16 -18.27
C HIS A 87 2.62 11.32 -16.92
N TYR A 88 1.60 12.17 -16.88
CA TYR A 88 0.75 12.33 -15.72
C TYR A 88 0.15 11.02 -15.23
N TYR A 89 -0.34 10.15 -16.11
CA TYR A 89 -0.92 8.87 -15.70
C TYR A 89 0.12 7.92 -15.08
N GLY A 90 1.37 7.97 -15.49
CA GLY A 90 2.46 7.27 -14.82
C GLY A 90 2.65 7.77 -13.38
N VAL A 91 2.70 9.08 -13.21
CA VAL A 91 2.76 9.73 -11.88
C VAL A 91 1.53 9.38 -11.03
N LEU A 92 0.34 9.37 -11.63
CA LEU A 92 -0.90 8.94 -10.98
C LEU A 92 -0.80 7.49 -10.48
N GLY A 93 -0.34 6.56 -11.32
CA GLY A 93 -0.14 5.16 -10.94
C GLY A 93 0.80 5.02 -9.74
N VAL A 94 1.96 5.70 -9.76
CA VAL A 94 2.89 5.72 -8.61
C VAL A 94 2.25 6.36 -7.37
N THR A 95 1.45 7.42 -7.54
CA THR A 95 0.74 8.07 -6.43
C THR A 95 -0.23 7.11 -5.74
N VAL A 96 -0.97 6.30 -6.50
CA VAL A 96 -1.85 5.25 -5.95
C VAL A 96 -1.02 4.21 -5.19
N PHE A 97 0.13 3.76 -5.72
CA PHE A 97 1.03 2.86 -5.00
C PHE A 97 1.49 3.45 -3.67
N PHE A 98 1.89 4.72 -3.63
CA PHE A 98 2.35 5.38 -2.40
C PHE A 98 1.25 5.46 -1.34
N VAL A 99 0.03 5.85 -1.70
CA VAL A 99 -1.10 5.89 -0.75
C VAL A 99 -1.41 4.48 -0.22
N ILE A 100 -1.44 3.47 -1.09
CA ILE A 100 -1.63 2.06 -0.68
C ILE A 100 -0.51 1.60 0.26
N SER A 101 0.74 1.92 -0.06
CA SER A 101 1.93 1.57 0.75
C SER A 101 1.87 2.19 2.13
N GLY A 102 1.58 3.48 2.23
CA GLY A 102 1.40 4.18 3.51
C GLY A 102 0.29 3.55 4.35
N TYR A 103 -0.87 3.29 3.73
CA TYR A 103 -2.01 2.64 4.39
C TYR A 103 -1.68 1.24 4.91
N LEU A 104 -1.13 0.37 4.04
CA LEU A 104 -0.85 -1.02 4.39
C LEU A 104 0.17 -1.14 5.50
N ILE A 105 1.27 -0.38 5.43
CA ILE A 105 2.33 -0.43 6.44
C ILE A 105 1.81 0.06 7.76
N THR A 106 1.15 1.20 7.79
CA THR A 106 0.60 1.75 9.02
C THR A 106 -0.44 0.82 9.64
N ASN A 107 -1.36 0.28 8.84
CA ASN A 107 -2.36 -0.67 9.32
C ASN A 107 -1.72 -1.95 9.90
N LEU A 108 -0.62 -2.45 9.31
CA LEU A 108 0.14 -3.58 9.85
C LEU A 108 0.79 -3.24 11.19
N LEU A 109 1.44 -2.09 11.30
CA LEU A 109 2.11 -1.64 12.52
C LEU A 109 1.10 -1.38 13.65
N LEU A 110 -0.05 -0.76 13.34
CA LEU A 110 -1.12 -0.52 14.31
C LEU A 110 -1.71 -1.84 14.82
N LYS A 111 -1.99 -2.80 13.95
CA LYS A 111 -2.45 -4.13 14.36
C LYS A 111 -1.43 -4.85 15.25
N GLU A 112 -0.14 -4.72 14.94
CA GLU A 112 0.91 -5.30 15.79
C GLU A 112 0.95 -4.60 17.15
N LEU A 113 0.88 -3.26 17.18
CA LEU A 113 0.84 -2.46 18.40
C LEU A 113 -0.38 -2.80 19.28
N ASP A 114 -1.58 -2.88 18.68
CA ASP A 114 -2.82 -3.19 19.40
C ASP A 114 -2.83 -4.63 19.95
N THR A 115 -2.14 -5.58 19.29
CA THR A 115 -2.14 -6.99 19.73
C THR A 115 -0.99 -7.36 20.65
N THR A 116 0.16 -6.70 20.53
CA THR A 116 1.39 -7.05 21.27
C THR A 116 1.88 -5.95 22.20
N GLY A 117 1.25 -4.76 22.17
CA GLY A 117 1.66 -3.58 22.93
C GLY A 117 2.93 -2.90 22.41
N SER A 118 3.59 -3.43 21.35
CA SER A 118 4.82 -2.88 20.80
C SER A 118 4.98 -3.24 19.33
N ILE A 119 5.86 -2.50 18.63
CA ILE A 119 6.24 -2.74 17.23
C ILE A 119 7.58 -3.47 17.20
N ARG A 120 7.61 -4.67 16.63
CA ARG A 120 8.83 -5.47 16.48
C ARG A 120 9.57 -5.10 15.20
N LEU A 121 10.36 -4.04 15.22
CA LEU A 121 11.06 -3.48 14.06
C LEU A 121 11.84 -4.52 13.27
N LYS A 122 12.62 -5.41 13.96
CA LYS A 122 13.36 -6.49 13.30
C LYS A 122 12.47 -7.36 12.42
N HIS A 123 11.29 -7.77 12.90
CA HIS A 123 10.35 -8.57 12.11
C HIS A 123 9.76 -7.78 10.95
N PHE A 124 9.49 -6.49 11.17
CA PHE A 124 9.01 -5.62 10.11
C PHE A 124 10.04 -5.52 8.97
N TYR A 125 11.31 -5.16 9.28
CA TYR A 125 12.35 -5.00 8.27
C TYR A 125 12.68 -6.31 7.54
N ILE A 126 12.76 -7.44 8.24
CA ILE A 126 12.96 -8.75 7.62
C ILE A 126 11.81 -9.05 6.62
N ARG A 127 10.55 -8.80 7.01
CA ARG A 127 9.41 -9.02 6.13
C ARG A 127 9.48 -8.17 4.85
N ARG A 128 9.97 -6.95 4.96
CA ARG A 128 10.14 -6.04 3.82
C ARG A 128 11.32 -6.43 2.95
N ALA A 129 12.47 -6.70 3.56
CA ALA A 129 13.65 -7.15 2.84
C ALA A 129 13.37 -8.38 1.96
N PHE A 130 12.73 -9.42 2.49
CA PHE A 130 12.35 -10.60 1.70
C PHE A 130 11.30 -10.33 0.62
N ARG A 131 10.55 -9.24 0.73
CA ARG A 131 9.54 -8.84 -0.27
C ARG A 131 10.14 -8.09 -1.45
N ILE A 132 11.15 -7.25 -1.20
CA ILE A 132 11.63 -6.25 -2.16
C ILE A 132 13.02 -6.59 -2.68
N PHE A 133 13.99 -6.84 -1.80
CA PHE A 133 15.39 -6.98 -2.15
C PHE A 133 15.72 -8.12 -3.12
N PRO A 134 15.15 -9.33 -3.03
CA PRO A 134 15.56 -10.40 -3.91
C PRO A 134 15.34 -10.08 -5.39
N ALA A 135 14.15 -9.60 -5.75
CA ALA A 135 13.87 -9.26 -7.15
C ALA A 135 14.60 -7.99 -7.58
N PHE A 136 14.72 -7.00 -6.70
CA PHE A 136 15.42 -5.76 -6.99
C PHE A 136 16.91 -5.98 -7.29
N TYR A 137 17.62 -6.70 -6.43
CA TYR A 137 19.06 -6.94 -6.65
C TYR A 137 19.33 -7.91 -7.80
N VAL A 138 18.43 -8.84 -8.11
CA VAL A 138 18.51 -9.64 -9.34
C VAL A 138 18.34 -8.75 -10.57
N TYR A 139 17.39 -7.81 -10.55
CA TYR A 139 17.23 -6.82 -11.62
C TYR A 139 18.49 -5.95 -11.77
N LEU A 140 19.04 -5.42 -10.66
CA LEU A 140 20.27 -4.63 -10.72
C LEU A 140 21.44 -5.44 -11.27
N ALA A 141 21.62 -6.69 -10.82
CA ALA A 141 22.67 -7.57 -11.36
C ALA A 141 22.50 -7.78 -12.88
N PHE A 142 21.27 -7.99 -13.33
CA PHE A 142 20.94 -8.11 -14.75
C PHE A 142 21.33 -6.83 -15.53
N ILE A 143 20.92 -5.64 -15.04
CA ILE A 143 21.30 -4.37 -15.66
C ILE A 143 22.83 -4.15 -15.60
N GLY A 144 23.50 -4.55 -14.51
CA GLY A 144 24.95 -4.48 -14.39
C GLY A 144 25.68 -5.32 -15.45
N VAL A 145 25.19 -6.53 -15.73
CA VAL A 145 25.69 -7.38 -16.81
C VAL A 145 25.50 -6.71 -18.17
N LEU A 146 24.29 -6.21 -18.46
CA LEU A 146 24.00 -5.52 -19.73
C LEU A 146 24.86 -4.26 -19.89
N TRP A 147 25.10 -3.52 -18.82
CA TRP A 147 25.96 -2.35 -18.82
C TRP A 147 27.42 -2.72 -19.08
N SER A 148 27.94 -3.78 -18.45
CA SER A 148 29.30 -4.27 -18.70
C SER A 148 29.50 -4.76 -20.14
N MET A 149 28.44 -5.22 -20.80
CA MET A 149 28.42 -5.61 -22.22
C MET A 149 28.20 -4.43 -23.19
N GLY A 150 28.02 -3.20 -22.67
CA GLY A 150 27.74 -2.01 -23.49
C GLY A 150 26.33 -1.96 -24.08
N LEU A 151 25.41 -2.85 -23.68
CA LEU A 151 24.06 -2.95 -24.23
C LEU A 151 23.09 -1.90 -23.64
N VAL A 152 23.39 -1.36 -22.47
CA VAL A 152 22.64 -0.27 -21.83
C VAL A 152 23.60 0.82 -21.36
N GLN A 153 23.13 2.08 -21.43
CA GLN A 153 23.93 3.22 -20.98
C GLN A 153 23.60 3.51 -19.51
N GLN A 154 24.62 3.43 -18.65
CA GLN A 154 24.54 3.82 -17.24
C GLN A 154 25.81 4.53 -16.84
N THR A 155 25.72 5.35 -15.78
CA THR A 155 26.89 5.88 -15.10
C THR A 155 27.15 5.09 -13.81
N LEU A 156 28.41 4.98 -13.38
CA LEU A 156 28.73 4.35 -12.09
C LEU A 156 27.94 4.99 -10.93
N GLY A 157 27.83 6.32 -10.95
CA GLY A 157 27.07 7.06 -9.94
C GLY A 157 25.58 6.70 -9.90
N SER A 158 24.91 6.59 -11.07
CA SER A 158 23.52 6.18 -11.14
C SER A 158 23.30 4.74 -10.65
N TYR A 159 24.23 3.84 -11.00
CA TYR A 159 24.18 2.45 -10.59
C TYR A 159 24.36 2.30 -9.07
N VAL A 160 25.36 2.98 -8.48
CA VAL A 160 25.59 3.01 -7.03
C VAL A 160 24.43 3.65 -6.30
N ALA A 161 23.88 4.76 -6.84
CA ALA A 161 22.72 5.41 -6.26
C ALA A 161 21.46 4.50 -6.27
N ALA A 162 21.27 3.70 -7.33
CA ALA A 162 20.21 2.69 -7.36
C ALA A 162 20.47 1.58 -6.33
N PHE A 163 21.69 1.06 -6.26
CA PHE A 163 22.09 0.00 -5.32
C PHE A 163 21.85 0.40 -3.86
N THR A 164 22.07 1.68 -3.50
CA THR A 164 21.90 2.23 -2.16
C THR A 164 20.53 2.84 -1.89
N TYR A 165 19.57 2.71 -2.81
CA TYR A 165 18.24 3.35 -2.72
C TYR A 165 18.29 4.87 -2.54
N THR A 166 19.28 5.56 -3.18
CA THR A 166 19.43 7.03 -3.18
C THR A 166 19.28 7.64 -4.58
N TRP A 167 18.86 6.85 -5.57
CA TRP A 167 18.72 7.27 -6.96
C TRP A 167 17.78 8.48 -7.11
N ASN A 168 16.77 8.60 -6.28
CA ASN A 168 15.82 9.70 -6.26
C ASN A 168 16.44 11.08 -5.93
N TYR A 169 17.69 11.10 -5.47
CA TYR A 169 18.50 12.31 -5.24
C TYR A 169 19.67 12.43 -6.20
N TYR A 170 19.80 11.54 -7.17
CA TYR A 170 20.88 11.59 -8.15
C TYR A 170 20.50 12.58 -9.29
N PRO A 171 21.18 13.77 -9.40
CA PRO A 171 20.71 14.86 -10.25
C PRO A 171 21.16 14.72 -11.72
N TYR A 172 21.99 13.73 -12.03
CA TYR A 172 22.58 13.61 -13.36
C TYR A 172 21.76 12.69 -14.26
N ALA A 173 21.91 12.87 -15.59
CA ALA A 173 21.27 12.00 -16.57
C ALA A 173 21.66 10.55 -16.32
N ALA A 174 20.68 9.73 -16.00
CA ALA A 174 20.83 8.29 -15.84
C ALA A 174 20.16 7.58 -17.01
N GLY A 175 20.65 6.39 -17.33
CA GLY A 175 20.04 5.57 -18.38
C GLY A 175 18.58 5.22 -18.06
N TRP A 176 17.80 5.02 -19.12
CA TRP A 176 16.37 4.72 -19.03
C TRP A 176 16.05 3.55 -18.08
N THR A 177 16.84 2.46 -18.15
CA THR A 177 16.56 1.22 -17.42
C THR A 177 16.58 1.32 -15.90
N LEU A 178 17.17 2.37 -15.30
CA LEU A 178 17.12 2.65 -13.87
C LEU A 178 16.20 3.83 -13.51
N GLY A 179 15.56 4.47 -14.50
CA GLY A 179 14.75 5.65 -14.30
C GLY A 179 13.62 5.48 -13.29
N HIS A 180 12.90 4.34 -13.32
CA HIS A 180 11.77 4.07 -12.43
C HIS A 180 12.16 3.77 -10.97
N VAL A 181 13.44 3.52 -10.69
CA VAL A 181 13.93 3.17 -9.33
C VAL A 181 13.70 4.28 -8.30
N TRP A 182 13.52 5.54 -8.76
CA TRP A 182 13.25 6.67 -7.86
C TRP A 182 12.09 6.41 -6.89
N SER A 183 11.02 5.77 -7.36
CA SER A 183 9.85 5.53 -6.53
C SER A 183 10.09 4.44 -5.47
N LEU A 184 10.86 3.41 -5.82
CA LEU A 184 11.30 2.38 -4.88
C LEU A 184 12.22 2.98 -3.81
N CYS A 185 13.10 3.92 -4.19
CA CYS A 185 13.94 4.65 -3.22
C CYS A 185 13.08 5.41 -2.20
N ILE A 186 12.05 6.14 -2.65
CA ILE A 186 11.13 6.84 -1.77
C ILE A 186 10.44 5.88 -0.80
N GLU A 187 9.95 4.75 -1.31
CA GLU A 187 9.27 3.75 -0.47
C GLU A 187 10.21 3.15 0.58
N GLU A 188 11.44 2.75 0.21
CA GLU A 188 12.38 2.14 1.15
C GLU A 188 12.87 3.14 2.21
N GLN A 189 13.16 4.39 1.81
CA GLN A 189 13.49 5.48 2.73
C GLN A 189 12.33 5.72 3.72
N PHE A 190 11.10 5.74 3.22
CA PHE A 190 9.90 5.87 4.06
C PHE A 190 9.74 4.65 5.00
N TYR A 191 9.94 3.43 4.52
CA TYR A 191 9.86 2.21 5.33
C TYR A 191 10.91 2.16 6.42
N LEU A 192 12.06 2.79 6.21
CA LEU A 192 13.08 2.93 7.25
C LEU A 192 12.63 3.90 8.36
N CYS A 193 12.06 5.04 8.00
CA CYS A 193 11.76 6.13 8.95
C CYS A 193 10.41 5.96 9.67
N TRP A 194 9.34 5.59 8.94
CA TRP A 194 7.98 5.60 9.47
C TRP A 194 7.72 4.67 10.65
N PRO A 195 8.18 3.39 10.65
CA PRO A 195 8.00 2.50 11.79
C PRO A 195 8.71 2.98 13.05
N LEU A 196 9.90 3.58 12.89
CA LEU A 196 10.67 4.18 13.99
C LEU A 196 9.91 5.37 14.58
N LEU A 197 9.41 6.25 13.73
CA LEU A 197 8.60 7.41 14.15
C LEU A 197 7.35 6.94 14.89
N LEU A 198 6.62 5.97 14.36
CA LEU A 198 5.40 5.48 14.97
C LEU A 198 5.67 4.79 16.32
N LEU A 199 6.78 4.05 16.43
CA LEU A 199 7.22 3.43 17.69
C LEU A 199 7.56 4.50 18.74
N TRP A 200 8.29 5.53 18.35
CA TRP A 200 8.72 6.62 19.24
C TRP A 200 7.56 7.55 19.65
N ALA A 201 6.79 8.01 18.69
CA ALA A 201 5.73 9.00 18.90
C ALA A 201 4.40 8.39 19.34
N GLY A 202 4.18 7.12 19.05
CA GLY A 202 2.88 6.46 19.20
C GLY A 202 1.85 6.94 18.18
N LYS A 203 0.66 6.35 18.24
CA LYS A 203 -0.41 6.53 17.26
C LYS A 203 -0.87 7.99 17.11
N VAL A 204 -1.17 8.67 18.23
CA VAL A 204 -1.77 10.01 18.20
C VAL A 204 -0.75 11.07 17.75
N ARG A 205 0.45 11.06 18.34
CA ARG A 205 1.51 12.00 17.94
C ARG A 205 1.99 11.71 16.53
N GLY A 206 2.12 10.44 16.14
CA GLY A 206 2.46 10.03 14.78
C GLY A 206 1.47 10.57 13.75
N LEU A 207 0.16 10.52 14.03
CA LEU A 207 -0.86 11.14 13.17
C LEU A 207 -0.69 12.67 13.08
N ARG A 208 -0.46 13.35 14.20
CA ARG A 208 -0.23 14.81 14.19
C ARG A 208 0.98 15.18 13.36
N ILE A 209 2.09 14.46 13.52
CA ILE A 209 3.31 14.65 12.71
C ILE A 209 3.01 14.42 11.22
N ALA A 210 2.28 13.35 10.88
CA ALA A 210 1.90 13.08 9.50
C ALA A 210 1.08 14.22 8.90
N ILE A 211 0.08 14.73 9.63
CA ILE A 211 -0.73 15.87 9.19
C ILE A 211 0.11 17.14 9.03
N CYS A 212 1.00 17.45 9.99
CA CYS A 212 1.90 18.57 9.87
C CYS A 212 2.79 18.49 8.62
N ILE A 213 3.37 17.32 8.34
CA ILE A 213 4.20 17.13 7.14
C ILE A 213 3.35 17.26 5.87
N ILE A 214 2.12 16.72 5.82
CA ILE A 214 1.20 16.89 4.68
C ILE A 214 0.93 18.37 4.41
N LEU A 215 0.71 19.18 5.44
CA LEU A 215 0.43 20.60 5.29
C LEU A 215 1.66 21.42 4.90
N VAL A 216 2.86 21.00 5.32
CA VAL A 216 4.12 21.68 5.02
C VAL A 216 4.72 21.25 3.67
N ALA A 217 4.41 20.06 3.17
CA ALA A 217 4.96 19.54 1.93
C ALA A 217 4.76 20.44 0.70
N PRO A 218 3.60 21.08 0.47
CA PRO A 218 3.43 22.09 -0.59
C PRO A 218 4.45 23.21 -0.52
N PHE A 219 4.67 23.76 0.67
CA PHE A 219 5.65 24.82 0.88
C PHE A 219 7.09 24.34 0.60
N ILE A 220 7.46 23.14 1.09
CA ILE A 220 8.77 22.54 0.80
C ILE A 220 8.98 22.40 -0.70
N ARG A 221 7.97 21.97 -1.46
CA ARG A 221 8.05 21.84 -2.92
C ARG A 221 8.31 23.17 -3.60
N VAL A 222 7.59 24.23 -3.21
CA VAL A 222 7.78 25.58 -3.76
C VAL A 222 9.19 26.08 -3.44
N VAL A 223 9.65 25.94 -2.19
CA VAL A 223 11.01 26.32 -1.79
C VAL A 223 12.06 25.53 -2.58
N THR A 224 11.89 24.23 -2.73
CA THR A 224 12.81 23.40 -3.53
C THR A 224 12.82 23.83 -5.00
N TYR A 225 11.66 24.16 -5.57
CA TYR A 225 11.54 24.64 -6.95
C TYR A 225 12.28 25.96 -7.17
N GLU A 226 12.13 26.90 -6.25
CA GLU A 226 12.73 28.24 -6.37
C GLU A 226 14.24 28.22 -6.09
N PHE A 227 14.66 27.57 -5.00
CA PHE A 227 16.03 27.66 -4.49
C PHE A 227 16.96 26.54 -4.98
N ALA A 228 16.44 25.48 -5.60
CA ALA A 228 17.24 24.40 -6.15
C ALA A 228 16.94 24.14 -7.65
N PRO A 229 17.37 25.06 -8.56
CA PRO A 229 17.04 24.96 -10.00
C PRO A 229 17.44 23.63 -10.64
N VAL A 230 18.56 23.04 -10.21
CA VAL A 230 19.04 21.74 -10.69
C VAL A 230 18.05 20.61 -10.38
N MET A 231 17.26 20.74 -9.30
CA MET A 231 16.29 19.72 -8.86
C MET A 231 14.88 19.90 -9.44
N ARG A 232 14.62 20.97 -10.22
CA ARG A 232 13.29 21.23 -10.78
C ARG A 232 12.74 20.06 -11.58
N GLY A 233 13.57 19.41 -12.41
CA GLY A 233 13.19 18.23 -13.20
C GLY A 233 12.90 16.98 -12.35
N HIS A 234 13.35 16.93 -11.10
CA HIS A 234 13.21 15.80 -10.18
C HIS A 234 12.22 16.08 -9.03
N LEU A 235 11.51 17.23 -9.06
CA LEU A 235 10.63 17.66 -7.97
C LEU A 235 9.59 16.61 -7.57
N GLY A 236 9.10 15.83 -8.53
CA GLY A 236 8.15 14.74 -8.31
C GLY A 236 8.78 13.42 -7.85
N MET A 237 10.10 13.34 -7.70
CA MET A 237 10.85 12.10 -7.49
C MET A 237 11.62 12.04 -6.16
N MET A 238 11.59 13.08 -5.32
CA MET A 238 12.32 13.13 -4.05
C MET A 238 11.41 12.82 -2.86
N LEU A 239 11.96 12.21 -1.80
CA LEU A 239 11.17 11.86 -0.62
C LEU A 239 10.53 13.11 0.02
N HIS A 240 11.30 14.17 0.28
CA HIS A 240 10.81 15.38 0.96
C HIS A 240 9.74 16.15 0.18
N THR A 241 9.65 15.94 -1.14
CA THR A 241 8.63 16.55 -1.99
C THR A 241 7.41 15.65 -2.26
N ARG A 242 7.49 14.36 -1.90
CA ARG A 242 6.44 13.35 -2.19
C ARG A 242 5.99 12.57 -0.96
N ILE A 243 6.57 12.81 0.20
CA ILE A 243 6.26 12.07 1.44
C ILE A 243 4.80 12.24 1.86
N ASP A 244 4.18 13.39 1.58
CA ASP A 244 2.76 13.67 1.85
C ASP A 244 1.85 12.60 1.23
N THR A 245 2.18 12.12 0.05
CA THR A 245 1.39 11.10 -0.64
C THR A 245 1.33 9.76 0.13
N LEU A 246 2.47 9.33 0.69
CA LEU A 246 2.53 8.16 1.57
C LEU A 246 1.79 8.43 2.89
N LEU A 247 1.96 9.64 3.44
CA LEU A 247 1.37 10.04 4.71
C LEU A 247 -0.16 10.18 4.64
N PHE A 248 -0.76 10.49 3.50
CA PHE A 248 -2.21 10.38 3.32
C PHE A 248 -2.71 8.96 3.56
N GLY A 249 -1.99 7.95 3.07
CA GLY A 249 -2.29 6.56 3.38
C GLY A 249 -2.13 6.22 4.86
N CYS A 250 -1.06 6.73 5.50
CA CYS A 250 -0.83 6.55 6.94
C CYS A 250 -1.93 7.19 7.79
N ALA A 251 -2.28 8.44 7.48
CA ALA A 251 -3.36 9.16 8.16
C ALA A 251 -4.70 8.42 8.01
N LEU A 252 -5.02 7.95 6.80
CA LEU A 252 -6.22 7.15 6.56
C LEU A 252 -6.23 5.89 7.44
N ALA A 253 -5.10 5.16 7.55
CA ALA A 253 -5.02 3.94 8.36
C ALA A 253 -5.25 4.22 9.85
N VAL A 254 -4.69 5.31 10.39
CA VAL A 254 -4.89 5.71 11.78
C VAL A 254 -6.32 6.18 12.02
N LEU A 255 -6.83 7.07 11.17
CA LEU A 255 -8.18 7.64 11.28
C LEU A 255 -9.28 6.59 11.07
N SER A 256 -9.03 5.57 10.26
CA SER A 256 -9.98 4.46 10.06
C SER A 256 -10.20 3.58 11.29
N GLN A 257 -9.43 3.79 12.37
CA GLN A 257 -9.69 3.13 13.66
C GLN A 257 -10.75 3.87 14.51
N ASP A 258 -11.08 5.12 14.15
CA ASP A 258 -12.13 5.89 14.82
C ASP A 258 -13.47 5.71 14.10
N PRO A 259 -14.49 5.08 14.75
CA PRO A 259 -15.81 4.90 14.16
C PRO A 259 -16.48 6.21 13.76
N SER A 260 -16.24 7.31 14.48
CA SER A 260 -16.83 8.62 14.19
C SER A 260 -16.27 9.20 12.88
N PHE A 261 -14.97 9.08 12.66
CA PHE A 261 -14.32 9.44 11.39
C PHE A 261 -14.84 8.60 10.24
N VAL A 262 -14.90 7.28 10.42
CA VAL A 262 -15.42 6.35 9.40
C VAL A 262 -16.85 6.70 9.02
N ALA A 263 -17.71 7.00 10.01
CA ALA A 263 -19.09 7.39 9.73
C ALA A 263 -19.19 8.71 8.94
N LYS A 264 -18.36 9.72 9.29
CA LYS A 264 -18.29 10.99 8.54
C LYS A 264 -17.81 10.78 7.10
N LEU A 265 -16.74 10.03 6.94
CA LEU A 265 -16.15 9.79 5.61
C LEU A 265 -17.07 8.92 4.73
N ARG A 266 -17.81 7.97 5.33
CA ARG A 266 -18.85 7.22 4.62
C ARG A 266 -19.96 8.12 4.07
N ARG A 267 -20.39 9.13 4.83
CA ARG A 267 -21.41 10.10 4.35
C ARG A 267 -20.88 10.95 3.19
N LEU A 268 -19.59 11.29 3.22
CA LEU A 268 -18.93 12.02 2.12
C LEU A 268 -18.83 11.18 0.85
N CYS A 269 -18.70 9.85 0.96
CA CYS A 269 -18.61 8.93 -0.19
C CYS A 269 -19.95 8.77 -0.95
N HIS A 270 -20.60 9.89 -1.26
CA HIS A 270 -21.80 9.92 -2.11
C HIS A 270 -21.41 9.74 -3.59
N PRO A 271 -22.18 9.07 -4.45
CA PRO A 271 -21.83 8.82 -5.85
C PRO A 271 -21.41 10.05 -6.66
N LEU A 272 -22.09 11.19 -6.48
CA LEU A 272 -21.72 12.45 -7.17
C LEU A 272 -20.36 12.96 -6.71
N PHE A 273 -20.04 12.88 -5.43
CA PHE A 273 -18.74 13.30 -4.91
C PHE A 273 -17.62 12.38 -5.40
N LEU A 274 -17.82 11.07 -5.36
CA LEU A 274 -16.86 10.10 -5.89
C LEU A 274 -16.68 10.24 -7.41
N GLY A 275 -17.76 10.49 -8.14
CA GLY A 275 -17.72 10.81 -9.57
C GLY A 275 -16.92 12.09 -9.84
N GLY A 276 -17.15 13.13 -9.05
CA GLY A 276 -16.39 14.39 -9.11
C GLY A 276 -14.89 14.18 -8.83
N LEU A 277 -14.54 13.35 -7.82
CA LEU A 277 -13.15 12.98 -7.55
C LEU A 277 -12.50 12.21 -8.71
N LEU A 278 -13.23 11.28 -9.33
CA LEU A 278 -12.72 10.55 -10.50
C LEU A 278 -12.52 11.50 -11.69
N VAL A 279 -13.45 12.38 -11.96
CA VAL A 279 -13.32 13.43 -12.99
C VAL A 279 -12.12 14.34 -12.67
N PHE A 280 -11.97 14.75 -11.42
CA PHE A 280 -10.82 15.55 -11.01
C PHE A 280 -9.50 14.81 -11.26
N VAL A 281 -9.36 13.59 -10.78
CA VAL A 281 -8.12 12.80 -10.87
C VAL A 281 -7.78 12.43 -12.32
N LEU A 282 -8.80 12.07 -13.13
CA LEU A 282 -8.56 11.52 -14.46
C LEU A 282 -8.62 12.56 -15.59
N LEU A 283 -9.30 13.70 -15.39
CA LEU A 283 -9.49 14.71 -16.44
C LEU A 283 -9.00 16.09 -16.04
N VAL A 284 -9.42 16.62 -14.89
CA VAL A 284 -9.13 18.01 -14.52
C VAL A 284 -7.67 18.19 -14.13
N SER A 285 -7.16 17.36 -13.21
CA SER A 285 -5.78 17.46 -12.72
C SER A 285 -4.74 17.25 -13.82
N PRO A 286 -4.86 16.28 -14.77
CA PRO A 286 -3.93 16.16 -15.89
C PRO A 286 -3.95 17.38 -16.81
N VAL A 287 -5.10 17.99 -17.07
CA VAL A 287 -5.20 19.21 -17.86
C VAL A 287 -4.51 20.39 -17.15
N LEU A 288 -4.72 20.54 -15.85
CA LEU A 288 -4.05 21.56 -15.04
C LEU A 288 -2.53 21.35 -15.00
N SER A 289 -2.08 20.10 -14.79
CA SER A 289 -0.66 19.74 -14.82
C SER A 289 -0.04 20.01 -16.19
N ALA A 290 -0.73 19.64 -17.28
CA ALA A 290 -0.24 19.91 -18.65
C ALA A 290 -0.17 21.41 -18.96
N ARG A 291 -1.12 22.21 -18.47
CA ARG A 291 -1.19 23.66 -18.75
C ARG A 291 -0.23 24.46 -17.89
N PHE A 292 -0.16 24.19 -16.60
CA PHE A 292 0.55 24.99 -15.61
C PHE A 292 1.85 24.34 -15.11
N GLY A 293 2.03 23.01 -15.32
CA GLY A 293 3.22 22.28 -14.90
C GLY A 293 3.53 22.44 -13.42
N GLY A 294 4.81 22.75 -13.11
CA GLY A 294 5.28 22.90 -11.74
C GLY A 294 4.55 23.96 -10.93
N SER A 295 3.98 25.00 -11.56
CA SER A 295 3.18 26.02 -10.87
C SER A 295 1.85 25.51 -10.31
N TYR A 296 1.35 24.38 -10.82
CA TYR A 296 0.22 23.65 -10.26
C TYR A 296 0.68 22.47 -9.40
N ASP A 297 1.58 21.63 -9.95
CA ASP A 297 1.97 20.38 -9.32
C ASP A 297 2.67 20.58 -7.98
N ALA A 298 3.58 21.58 -7.88
CA ALA A 298 4.36 21.83 -6.68
C ALA A 298 3.50 22.37 -5.51
N PRO A 299 2.73 23.46 -5.65
CA PRO A 299 1.99 24.01 -4.52
C PRO A 299 0.81 23.15 -4.07
N ILE A 300 0.06 22.54 -5.00
CA ILE A 300 -1.20 21.88 -4.65
C ILE A 300 -1.46 20.53 -5.35
N GLY A 301 -0.97 20.34 -6.58
CA GLY A 301 -1.36 19.23 -7.44
C GLY A 301 -1.12 17.87 -6.79
N PHE A 302 0.10 17.59 -6.32
CA PHE A 302 0.44 16.33 -5.68
C PHE A 302 -0.35 16.08 -4.39
N THR A 303 -0.56 17.11 -3.58
CA THR A 303 -1.31 16.99 -2.32
C THR A 303 -2.79 16.72 -2.56
N LEU A 304 -3.42 17.42 -3.51
CA LEU A 304 -4.82 17.18 -3.88
C LEU A 304 -5.00 15.78 -4.47
N LEU A 305 -4.03 15.31 -5.27
CA LEU A 305 -4.05 13.99 -5.83
C LEU A 305 -3.94 12.92 -4.74
N GLY A 306 -3.01 13.06 -3.79
CA GLY A 306 -2.87 12.16 -2.64
C GLY A 306 -4.13 12.10 -1.78
N ALA A 307 -4.74 13.26 -1.48
CA ALA A 307 -6.00 13.34 -0.75
C ALA A 307 -7.15 12.64 -1.48
N SER A 308 -7.32 12.93 -2.78
CA SER A 308 -8.36 12.32 -3.61
C SER A 308 -8.23 10.80 -3.68
N ILE A 309 -7.01 10.30 -3.90
CA ILE A 309 -6.73 8.85 -3.95
C ILE A 309 -6.98 8.19 -2.59
N SER A 310 -6.66 8.85 -1.48
CA SER A 310 -6.92 8.27 -0.15
C SER A 310 -8.43 8.09 0.12
N ILE A 311 -9.29 9.00 -0.36
CA ILE A 311 -10.75 8.87 -0.27
C ILE A 311 -11.26 7.75 -1.18
N LEU A 312 -10.76 7.67 -2.42
CA LEU A 312 -11.10 6.58 -3.34
C LEU A 312 -10.66 5.22 -2.80
N LEU A 313 -9.47 5.16 -2.18
CA LEU A 313 -8.97 3.96 -1.49
C LEU A 313 -9.89 3.56 -0.34
N PHE A 314 -10.30 4.51 0.49
CA PHE A 314 -11.26 4.25 1.57
C PHE A 314 -12.56 3.66 1.04
N TYR A 315 -13.12 4.23 -0.04
CA TYR A 315 -14.32 3.69 -0.67
C TYR A 315 -14.12 2.24 -1.11
N CYS A 316 -13.04 1.92 -1.82
CA CYS A 316 -12.79 0.56 -2.32
C CYS A 316 -12.62 -0.47 -1.19
N ILE A 317 -12.09 -0.05 -0.03
CA ILE A 317 -11.95 -0.91 1.16
C ILE A 317 -13.29 -1.11 1.87
N GLN A 318 -14.11 -0.07 1.98
CA GLN A 318 -15.37 -0.11 2.72
C GLN A 318 -16.51 -0.81 1.97
N TRP A 319 -16.49 -0.78 0.63
CA TRP A 319 -17.52 -1.39 -0.22
C TRP A 319 -16.93 -2.33 -1.27
N PRO A 320 -16.35 -3.48 -0.84
CA PRO A 320 -15.76 -4.44 -1.76
C PRO A 320 -16.79 -5.10 -2.70
N GLU A 321 -18.07 -5.09 -2.30
CA GLU A 321 -19.17 -5.65 -3.09
C GLU A 321 -19.80 -4.61 -4.07
N SER A 322 -19.33 -3.37 -4.07
CA SER A 322 -19.74 -2.38 -5.08
C SER A 322 -19.34 -2.84 -6.49
N PRO A 323 -19.94 -2.29 -7.55
CA PRO A 323 -19.53 -2.63 -8.93
C PRO A 323 -18.03 -2.46 -9.15
N VAL A 324 -17.44 -1.37 -8.65
CA VAL A 324 -16.00 -1.13 -8.71
C VAL A 324 -15.23 -2.18 -7.90
N GLY A 325 -15.66 -2.46 -6.66
CA GLY A 325 -15.03 -3.46 -5.81
C GLY A 325 -15.09 -4.85 -6.42
N ARG A 326 -16.21 -5.24 -7.04
CA ARG A 326 -16.33 -6.54 -7.75
C ARG A 326 -15.33 -6.64 -8.90
N VAL A 327 -15.15 -5.60 -9.72
CA VAL A 327 -14.15 -5.57 -10.79
C VAL A 327 -12.74 -5.68 -10.23
N LEU A 328 -12.40 -4.91 -9.18
CA LEU A 328 -11.10 -4.94 -8.52
C LEU A 328 -10.77 -6.31 -7.90
N ASN A 329 -11.80 -7.05 -7.51
CA ASN A 329 -11.66 -8.37 -6.89
C ASN A 329 -11.75 -9.55 -7.89
N LEU A 330 -11.91 -9.31 -9.19
CA LEU A 330 -11.80 -10.34 -10.22
C LEU A 330 -10.42 -11.00 -10.18
N TRP A 331 -10.37 -12.30 -10.37
CA TRP A 331 -9.12 -13.06 -10.29
C TRP A 331 -8.00 -12.52 -11.19
N PRO A 332 -8.21 -12.20 -12.49
CA PRO A 332 -7.15 -11.68 -13.34
C PRO A 332 -6.61 -10.32 -12.84
N VAL A 333 -7.51 -9.44 -12.39
CA VAL A 333 -7.14 -8.12 -11.87
C VAL A 333 -6.33 -8.25 -10.58
N ARG A 334 -6.77 -9.09 -9.64
CA ARG A 334 -6.02 -9.38 -8.42
C ARG A 334 -4.67 -10.02 -8.71
N HIS A 335 -4.61 -10.95 -9.66
CA HIS A 335 -3.35 -11.60 -10.03
C HIS A 335 -2.34 -10.58 -10.56
N LEU A 336 -2.75 -9.70 -11.49
CA LEU A 336 -1.92 -8.60 -11.96
C LEU A 336 -1.43 -7.71 -10.81
N GLY A 337 -2.28 -7.42 -9.83
CA GLY A 337 -1.90 -6.68 -8.64
C GLY A 337 -0.88 -7.40 -7.75
N VAL A 338 -0.95 -8.72 -7.67
CA VAL A 338 0.02 -9.54 -6.92
C VAL A 338 1.40 -9.49 -7.57
N ILE A 339 1.48 -9.59 -8.89
CA ILE A 339 2.74 -9.53 -9.65
C ILE A 339 3.17 -8.10 -10.01
N SER A 340 2.41 -7.07 -9.62
CA SER A 340 2.63 -5.68 -10.00
C SER A 340 4.03 -5.16 -9.69
N TYR A 341 4.68 -5.68 -8.65
CA TYR A 341 6.06 -5.33 -8.32
C TYR A 341 7.05 -5.85 -9.37
N SER A 342 6.95 -7.11 -9.77
CA SER A 342 7.74 -7.66 -10.87
C SER A 342 7.47 -6.92 -12.18
N VAL A 343 6.19 -6.64 -12.50
CA VAL A 343 5.82 -5.86 -13.70
C VAL A 343 6.49 -4.49 -13.68
N TYR A 344 6.39 -3.77 -12.54
CA TYR A 344 7.01 -2.46 -12.37
C TYR A 344 8.52 -2.50 -12.56
N LEU A 345 9.19 -3.52 -12.04
CA LEU A 345 10.63 -3.66 -12.08
C LEU A 345 11.15 -3.94 -13.49
N TRP A 346 10.51 -4.85 -14.23
CA TRP A 346 11.02 -5.35 -15.52
C TRP A 346 10.51 -4.58 -16.74
N GLN A 347 9.46 -3.76 -16.62
CA GLN A 347 8.81 -3.11 -17.76
C GLN A 347 9.75 -2.25 -18.61
N GLN A 348 10.67 -1.50 -18.00
CA GLN A 348 11.53 -0.55 -18.73
C GLN A 348 12.56 -1.22 -19.66
N ILE A 349 12.69 -2.53 -19.59
CA ILE A 349 13.50 -3.29 -20.55
C ILE A 349 12.80 -3.36 -21.91
N PHE A 350 11.47 -3.38 -21.92
CA PHE A 350 10.65 -3.59 -23.12
C PHE A 350 9.90 -2.34 -23.55
N ASP A 351 9.77 -1.35 -22.66
CA ASP A 351 8.87 -0.22 -22.84
C ASP A 351 9.56 1.12 -22.54
N GLY A 352 9.14 2.20 -23.24
CA GLY A 352 9.61 3.56 -23.02
C GLY A 352 10.50 4.13 -24.11
N SER A 353 11.28 5.16 -23.76
CA SER A 353 12.06 5.94 -24.73
C SER A 353 13.31 5.23 -25.28
N GLN A 354 13.88 4.31 -24.51
CA GLN A 354 15.11 3.56 -24.88
C GLN A 354 15.00 2.10 -24.39
N PRO A 355 14.04 1.32 -24.90
CA PRO A 355 13.91 -0.07 -24.50
C PRO A 355 15.08 -0.89 -25.04
N LEU A 356 15.53 -1.89 -24.27
CA LEU A 356 16.55 -2.84 -24.71
C LEU A 356 16.02 -3.69 -25.89
N ILE A 357 14.78 -4.12 -25.78
CA ILE A 357 14.09 -4.90 -26.81
C ILE A 357 13.00 -4.01 -27.41
N HIS A 358 13.29 -3.47 -28.57
CA HIS A 358 12.35 -2.62 -29.29
C HIS A 358 11.37 -3.48 -30.09
N THR A 359 10.08 -3.38 -29.77
CA THR A 359 9.02 -4.02 -30.55
C THR A 359 8.10 -2.95 -31.13
N ARG A 360 7.70 -3.13 -32.40
CA ARG A 360 6.70 -2.25 -33.05
C ARG A 360 5.27 -2.61 -32.68
N TYR A 361 5.07 -3.72 -31.96
CA TYR A 361 3.75 -4.25 -31.64
C TYR A 361 3.51 -4.16 -30.16
N LEU A 362 2.58 -3.30 -29.75
CA LEU A 362 2.20 -3.13 -28.35
C LEU A 362 1.82 -4.45 -27.67
N GLY A 363 1.07 -5.32 -28.38
CA GLY A 363 0.69 -6.62 -27.85
C GLY A 363 1.88 -7.50 -27.49
N LEU A 364 2.93 -7.49 -28.33
CA LEU A 364 4.15 -8.23 -28.06
C LEU A 364 4.93 -7.63 -26.87
N THR A 365 5.04 -6.30 -26.81
CA THR A 365 5.65 -5.60 -25.66
C THR A 365 4.96 -6.00 -24.35
N LEU A 366 3.63 -5.90 -24.29
CA LEU A 366 2.86 -6.27 -23.12
C LEU A 366 3.02 -7.75 -22.74
N LEU A 367 3.04 -8.64 -23.76
CA LEU A 367 3.26 -10.06 -23.53
C LEU A 367 4.64 -10.33 -22.91
N LEU A 368 5.71 -9.70 -23.44
CA LEU A 368 7.07 -9.85 -22.92
C LEU A 368 7.20 -9.32 -21.48
N ILE A 369 6.59 -8.16 -21.20
CA ILE A 369 6.53 -7.61 -19.82
C ILE A 369 5.86 -8.62 -18.89
N LEU A 370 4.70 -9.15 -19.26
CA LEU A 370 3.95 -10.09 -18.42
C LEU A 370 4.70 -11.40 -18.23
N LEU A 371 5.25 -11.99 -19.28
CA LEU A 371 6.02 -13.25 -19.18
C LEU A 371 7.24 -13.08 -18.28
N THR A 372 7.98 -11.97 -18.43
CA THR A 372 9.16 -11.70 -17.60
C THR A 372 8.77 -11.45 -16.15
N ALA A 373 7.68 -10.72 -15.90
CA ALA A 373 7.16 -10.47 -14.58
C ALA A 373 6.68 -11.77 -13.89
N GLU A 374 5.98 -12.64 -14.61
CA GLU A 374 5.58 -13.95 -14.10
C GLU A 374 6.81 -14.82 -13.78
N ALA A 375 7.79 -14.88 -14.67
CA ALA A 375 9.04 -15.61 -14.42
C ALA A 375 9.74 -15.07 -13.15
N SER A 376 9.90 -13.75 -13.03
CA SER A 376 10.49 -13.10 -11.85
C SER A 376 9.71 -13.43 -10.59
N TYR A 377 8.38 -13.33 -10.62
CA TYR A 377 7.55 -13.63 -9.47
C TYR A 377 7.68 -15.09 -9.00
N TRP A 378 7.60 -16.04 -9.94
CA TRP A 378 7.63 -17.47 -9.60
C TRP A 378 9.02 -17.97 -9.22
N VAL A 379 10.07 -17.47 -9.86
CA VAL A 379 11.46 -17.92 -9.66
C VAL A 379 12.15 -17.18 -8.51
N ILE A 380 11.83 -15.89 -8.27
CA ILE A 380 12.56 -15.06 -7.30
C ILE A 380 11.67 -14.68 -6.10
N GLU A 381 10.54 -13.96 -6.35
CA GLU A 381 9.75 -13.39 -5.25
C GLU A 381 9.06 -14.48 -4.41
N ARG A 382 8.36 -15.39 -5.05
CA ARG A 382 7.60 -16.43 -4.36
C ARG A 382 8.47 -17.38 -3.53
N PRO A 383 9.64 -17.86 -3.99
CA PRO A 383 10.58 -18.62 -3.17
C PRO A 383 11.09 -17.82 -1.97
N ALA A 384 11.49 -16.55 -2.16
CA ALA A 384 11.93 -15.68 -1.08
C ALA A 384 10.84 -15.52 0.00
N LEU A 385 9.58 -15.29 -0.41
CA LEU A 385 8.44 -15.19 0.50
C LEU A 385 8.12 -16.53 1.21
N ARG A 386 8.35 -17.68 0.55
CA ARG A 386 8.22 -19.01 1.18
C ARG A 386 9.31 -19.24 2.22
N LEU A 387 10.57 -18.89 1.89
CA LEU A 387 11.70 -18.98 2.82
C LEU A 387 11.43 -18.14 4.08
N ARG A 388 10.99 -16.89 3.92
CA ARG A 388 10.59 -16.04 5.04
C ARG A 388 9.56 -16.71 5.95
N ARG A 389 8.48 -17.25 5.36
CA ARG A 389 7.42 -17.94 6.14
C ARG A 389 7.96 -19.12 6.96
N ARG A 390 8.92 -19.87 6.41
CA ARG A 390 9.59 -20.97 7.12
C ARG A 390 10.43 -20.45 8.29
N LEU A 391 11.13 -19.33 8.11
CA LEU A 391 11.93 -18.69 9.16
C LEU A 391 11.05 -18.16 10.30
N ASP A 392 9.95 -17.48 9.97
CA ASP A 392 8.95 -17.00 10.95
C ASP A 392 8.40 -18.17 11.79
N GLN A 393 8.00 -19.27 11.15
CA GLN A 393 7.48 -20.47 11.84
C GLN A 393 8.53 -21.16 12.73
N ARG A 394 9.79 -21.19 12.29
CA ARG A 394 10.90 -21.75 13.09
C ARG A 394 11.16 -20.91 14.34
N SER A 395 11.16 -19.61 14.20
CA SER A 395 11.32 -18.66 15.32
C SER A 395 10.20 -18.84 16.36
N ASP A 396 8.95 -18.92 15.91
CA ASP A 396 7.80 -19.10 16.80
C ASP A 396 7.87 -20.44 17.56
N ARG A 397 8.30 -21.53 16.91
CA ARG A 397 8.49 -22.85 17.53
C ARG A 397 9.59 -22.84 18.59
N LEU A 398 10.71 -22.15 18.32
CA LEU A 398 11.82 -22.04 19.27
C LEU A 398 11.40 -21.24 20.52
N THR A 399 10.71 -20.13 20.33
CA THR A 399 10.17 -19.32 21.43
C THR A 399 9.17 -20.13 22.29
N MET A 400 8.32 -20.93 21.63
CA MET A 400 7.36 -21.77 22.35
C MET A 400 8.04 -22.87 23.16
N ARG A 401 9.11 -23.51 22.62
CA ARG A 401 9.92 -24.52 23.33
C ARG A 401 10.66 -23.90 24.50
N MET A 402 11.26 -22.72 24.34
CA MET A 402 11.94 -22.03 25.44
C MET A 402 10.97 -21.66 26.58
N ASN A 403 9.78 -21.18 26.25
CA ASN A 403 8.76 -20.87 27.26
C ASN A 403 8.21 -22.13 27.99
N LEU A 404 8.26 -23.31 27.36
CA LEU A 404 7.88 -24.57 27.98
C LEU A 404 9.01 -25.15 28.87
N ALA A 405 10.28 -24.88 28.52
CA ALA A 405 11.43 -25.34 29.28
C ALA A 405 11.71 -24.51 30.56
N VAL A 406 11.16 -23.30 30.64
CA VAL A 406 11.30 -22.38 31.81
C VAL A 406 10.14 -22.56 32.80
N ARG A 407 9.16 -23.39 32.48
CA ARG A 407 8.10 -23.84 33.38
C ARG A 407 8.39 -25.23 33.95
#